data_0bddb7189a3a1d5c72c3760ee516a271
#
_entry.id   0bddb7189a3a1d5c72c3760ee516a271
#
_cell.length_a   1.000
_cell.length_b   1.000
_cell.length_c   1.000
_cell.angle_alpha   90.00
_cell.angle_beta   90.00
_cell.angle_gamma   90.00
#
_symmetry.space_group_name_H-M   'P 1'
#
loop_
_entity.id
_entity.type
_entity.pdbx_description
1 polymer ?
#
loop_
_entity_poly.entity_id
_entity_poly.type
_entity_poly.pdbx_seq_one_letter_code
_entity_poly.pdbx_strand_id
1 'polypeptide(L)'
;MRFEEFDDPRWPLIAGAKWPSRYAASEWGSTKPKEKADLRLCFCFPDVYEVGMSYLGFQLLYPRTKALDGIDAERAYCPWIDMEAMLRASRTPLGSVESGRALKDFDALGFTLQHEMSFTNILTMLDLGGVPQLASDRTDGDPIVLAGGPAALVPEPLADFIDIFCLGDGEAVNPPLLELLRQTKGKPRRERLRAAAELPGTYVPSVVSCEYDEAGVHFSSEFALPRRRVICTDMDAIAPESMIVPASGIIHDRVAVELFRGCSRGCRFCQAGMIYRPVRERTAELVEDRIRALIRQTGWEECSLVSLASCDYPKIGELLSSLSTLHDEGIKVSLPSLRVDNFSVGLAAGLEVMKKGGLTLAPEAGSQHMRDVINKGVTDADLDAALEAAFAHGWQKVKLYFMMGLPGETDEDLCGIVELAERAASIGRRHTKRAQINVSVAGFVPKGHTPFQWVAQSTREELARKGAFMKRQIRSRAISFKYHESAQSFIEGVLARGDRRVGRAILEAWRLGERFDSWSETFSLDRWMQAFANTGVDPVWYAQRTRAENEAFPWDHIDAGVSKAFLLREYRRSQLAQTTPDCRGGSCNACGWEKKGCAWSGVSR
;
A
#
# COMPACT_ATOMS: atom_id res chain seq x y z
N MET A 1 12.57 -37.52 -4.70
CA MET A 1 11.29 -37.16 -4.08
C MET A 1 10.22 -37.78 -4.95
N ARG A 2 9.51 -38.79 -4.48
CA ARG A 2 8.25 -39.20 -5.11
C ARG A 2 7.30 -38.05 -4.78
N PHE A 3 6.72 -37.41 -5.79
CA PHE A 3 5.52 -36.62 -5.65
C PHE A 3 4.42 -37.58 -5.24
N GLU A 4 4.32 -37.83 -3.93
CA GLU A 4 3.15 -38.51 -3.38
C GLU A 4 1.97 -37.62 -3.75
N GLU A 5 0.97 -38.26 -4.34
CA GLU A 5 -0.23 -37.68 -4.91
C GLU A 5 -0.69 -36.49 -4.11
N PHE A 6 -0.77 -35.33 -4.80
CA PHE A 6 -1.39 -34.15 -4.22
C PHE A 6 -2.85 -34.54 -3.94
N ASP A 7 -3.16 -34.82 -2.69
CA ASP A 7 -4.49 -35.17 -2.19
C ASP A 7 -5.43 -33.93 -2.19
N ASP A 8 -5.16 -32.99 -3.09
CA ASP A 8 -5.97 -31.79 -3.30
C ASP A 8 -7.01 -32.11 -4.40
N PRO A 9 -8.30 -32.19 -4.07
CA PRO A 9 -9.35 -32.48 -5.05
C PRO A 9 -9.42 -31.43 -6.18
N ARG A 10 -8.79 -30.26 -6.00
CA ARG A 10 -8.68 -29.20 -7.02
C ARG A 10 -7.55 -29.46 -8.02
N TRP A 11 -6.69 -30.49 -7.78
CA TRP A 11 -5.51 -30.72 -8.61
C TRP A 11 -5.79 -30.79 -10.12
N PRO A 12 -6.86 -31.42 -10.62
CA PRO A 12 -7.17 -31.40 -12.05
C PRO A 12 -7.38 -29.99 -12.63
N LEU A 13 -7.95 -29.07 -11.82
CA LEU A 13 -8.10 -27.68 -12.21
C LEU A 13 -6.75 -26.95 -12.11
N ILE A 14 -6.03 -27.12 -11.01
CA ILE A 14 -4.73 -26.49 -10.77
C ILE A 14 -3.74 -26.86 -11.89
N ALA A 15 -3.66 -28.13 -12.26
CA ALA A 15 -2.78 -28.61 -13.31
C ALA A 15 -3.12 -28.05 -14.71
N GLY A 16 -4.37 -27.66 -14.94
CA GLY A 16 -4.83 -27.02 -16.18
C GLY A 16 -4.56 -25.52 -16.26
N ALA A 17 -4.20 -24.87 -15.15
CA ALA A 17 -3.94 -23.44 -15.13
C ALA A 17 -2.62 -23.08 -15.82
N LYS A 18 -2.54 -21.87 -16.40
CA LYS A 18 -1.31 -21.33 -17.02
C LYS A 18 -0.12 -21.30 -16.05
N TRP A 19 -0.41 -21.06 -14.75
CA TRP A 19 0.55 -20.99 -13.66
C TRP A 19 0.08 -21.81 -12.46
N PRO A 20 0.24 -23.15 -12.49
CA PRO A 20 -0.26 -24.04 -11.43
C PRO A 20 0.29 -23.73 -10.04
N SER A 21 1.56 -23.29 -9.96
CA SER A 21 2.24 -22.97 -8.70
C SER A 21 1.58 -21.85 -7.88
N ARG A 22 0.74 -21.01 -8.50
CA ARG A 22 -0.05 -19.98 -7.80
C ARG A 22 -1.10 -20.55 -6.84
N TYR A 23 -1.49 -21.80 -7.04
CA TYR A 23 -2.66 -22.41 -6.41
C TYR A 23 -2.33 -23.65 -5.58
N ALA A 24 -1.07 -24.09 -5.66
CA ALA A 24 -0.59 -25.29 -4.97
C ALA A 24 0.00 -24.94 -3.61
N ALA A 25 -0.43 -25.64 -2.56
CA ALA A 25 0.10 -25.52 -1.19
C ALA A 25 1.40 -26.32 -1.05
N SER A 26 2.55 -25.74 -1.42
CA SER A 26 3.85 -26.41 -1.32
C SER A 26 4.94 -25.46 -0.81
N GLU A 27 4.61 -24.66 0.19
CA GLU A 27 5.48 -23.62 0.73
C GLU A 27 6.25 -24.12 1.95
N TRP A 28 7.52 -23.76 2.05
CA TRP A 28 8.32 -23.99 3.24
C TRP A 28 7.93 -23.02 4.36
N GLY A 29 7.70 -23.54 5.56
CA GLY A 29 7.31 -22.73 6.72
C GLY A 29 5.81 -22.44 6.81
N SER A 30 5.01 -22.85 5.83
CA SER A 30 3.55 -22.87 5.99
C SER A 30 3.13 -23.94 7.00
N THR A 31 2.06 -23.67 7.73
CA THR A 31 1.55 -24.61 8.75
C THR A 31 0.20 -25.18 8.31
N LYS A 32 0.00 -26.47 8.57
CA LYS A 32 -1.30 -27.11 8.31
C LYS A 32 -2.42 -26.42 9.08
N PRO A 33 -3.65 -26.42 8.56
CA PRO A 33 -4.82 -25.97 9.31
C PRO A 33 -4.97 -26.73 10.64
N LYS A 34 -5.42 -26.02 11.68
CA LYS A 34 -5.71 -26.64 12.98
C LYS A 34 -6.92 -27.59 12.83
N GLU A 35 -6.81 -28.78 13.36
CA GLU A 35 -7.94 -29.74 13.36
C GLU A 35 -9.15 -29.16 14.10
N LYS A 36 -8.89 -28.55 15.27
CA LYS A 36 -9.90 -27.88 16.09
C LYS A 36 -9.64 -26.41 16.15
N ALA A 37 -10.62 -25.60 15.80
CA ALA A 37 -10.60 -24.15 15.94
C ALA A 37 -12.04 -23.66 16.22
N ASP A 38 -12.15 -22.73 17.15
CA ASP A 38 -13.44 -22.10 17.48
C ASP A 38 -13.81 -21.06 16.41
N LEU A 39 -12.79 -20.39 15.83
CA LEU A 39 -12.95 -19.42 14.75
C LEU A 39 -11.95 -19.72 13.62
N ARG A 40 -12.43 -19.72 12.39
CA ARG A 40 -11.61 -19.87 11.18
C ARG A 40 -11.65 -18.58 10.36
N LEU A 41 -10.49 -18.00 10.13
CA LEU A 41 -10.29 -16.81 9.29
C LEU A 41 -9.57 -17.19 8.00
N CYS A 42 -10.05 -16.68 6.86
CA CYS A 42 -9.26 -16.69 5.63
C CYS A 42 -8.73 -15.29 5.34
N PHE A 43 -7.41 -15.13 5.30
CA PHE A 43 -6.77 -13.93 4.78
C PHE A 43 -6.88 -13.93 3.26
N CYS A 44 -7.54 -12.92 2.71
CA CYS A 44 -7.79 -12.76 1.28
C CYS A 44 -6.95 -11.62 0.72
N PHE A 45 -6.06 -11.94 -0.22
CA PHE A 45 -5.30 -10.92 -0.93
C PHE A 45 -5.91 -10.70 -2.32
N PRO A 46 -6.42 -9.49 -2.64
CA PRO A 46 -7.14 -9.24 -3.88
C PRO A 46 -6.21 -8.98 -5.07
N ASP A 47 -5.19 -9.78 -5.22
CA ASP A 47 -4.30 -9.88 -6.37
C ASP A 47 -3.73 -11.30 -6.45
N VAL A 48 -2.90 -11.58 -7.46
CA VAL A 48 -2.29 -12.89 -7.65
C VAL A 48 -1.31 -13.25 -6.52
N TYR A 49 -1.02 -14.53 -6.40
CA TYR A 49 -0.16 -15.12 -5.37
C TYR A 49 1.19 -14.41 -5.21
N GLU A 50 1.89 -14.13 -6.33
CA GLU A 50 3.23 -13.54 -6.30
C GLU A 50 3.24 -12.12 -5.71
N VAL A 51 2.17 -11.36 -5.92
CA VAL A 51 1.98 -10.03 -5.31
C VAL A 51 1.69 -10.17 -3.83
N GLY A 52 0.73 -11.04 -3.47
CA GLY A 52 0.31 -11.23 -2.09
C GLY A 52 1.41 -11.79 -1.19
N MET A 53 2.18 -12.77 -1.66
CA MET A 53 3.29 -13.35 -0.91
C MET A 53 4.48 -12.41 -0.78
N SER A 54 4.60 -11.41 -1.66
CA SER A 54 5.61 -10.35 -1.56
C SER A 54 5.25 -9.26 -0.56
N TYR A 55 4.01 -9.25 -0.04
CA TYR A 55 3.53 -8.22 0.86
C TYR A 55 3.86 -8.55 2.33
N LEU A 56 4.75 -7.75 2.93
CA LEU A 56 5.25 -7.99 4.29
C LEU A 56 4.13 -8.05 5.34
N GLY A 57 3.11 -7.17 5.25
CA GLY A 57 1.99 -7.17 6.20
C GLY A 57 1.23 -8.50 6.24
N PHE A 58 1.09 -9.17 5.10
CA PHE A 58 0.46 -10.47 5.01
C PHE A 58 1.32 -11.56 5.67
N GLN A 59 2.63 -11.53 5.43
CA GLN A 59 3.62 -12.40 6.06
C GLN A 59 3.68 -12.22 7.59
N LEU A 60 3.38 -11.01 8.10
CA LEU A 60 3.38 -10.72 9.53
C LEU A 60 2.07 -11.14 10.22
N LEU A 61 0.93 -10.80 9.61
CA LEU A 61 -0.38 -10.96 10.27
C LEU A 61 -0.87 -12.40 10.27
N TYR A 62 -0.61 -13.16 9.19
CA TYR A 62 -1.04 -14.55 9.08
C TYR A 62 -0.48 -15.45 10.21
N PRO A 63 0.85 -15.57 10.42
CA PRO A 63 1.37 -16.45 11.46
C PRO A 63 0.98 -15.98 12.87
N ARG A 64 0.92 -14.66 13.10
CA ARG A 64 0.48 -14.09 14.39
C ARG A 64 -0.97 -14.44 14.71
N THR A 65 -1.84 -14.35 13.72
CA THR A 65 -3.26 -14.73 13.87
C THR A 65 -3.38 -16.23 14.15
N LYS A 66 -2.61 -17.02 13.43
CA LYS A 66 -2.62 -18.48 13.60
C LYS A 66 -2.08 -18.93 14.97
N ALA A 67 -1.23 -18.13 15.59
CA ALA A 67 -0.73 -18.38 16.95
C ALA A 67 -1.76 -18.11 18.05
N LEU A 68 -2.89 -17.43 17.75
CA LEU A 68 -3.94 -17.17 18.75
C LEU A 68 -4.67 -18.46 19.13
N ASP A 69 -4.98 -18.59 20.41
CA ASP A 69 -5.71 -19.76 20.93
C ASP A 69 -7.14 -19.83 20.38
N GLY A 70 -7.56 -21.03 19.97
CA GLY A 70 -8.89 -21.26 19.42
C GLY A 70 -9.12 -20.67 18.03
N ILE A 71 -8.15 -19.97 17.44
CA ILE A 71 -8.25 -19.35 16.13
C ILE A 71 -7.34 -20.06 15.13
N ASP A 72 -7.87 -20.38 13.95
CA ASP A 72 -7.09 -20.83 12.81
C ASP A 72 -7.15 -19.81 11.69
N ALA A 73 -6.08 -19.75 10.90
CA ALA A 73 -5.96 -18.85 9.76
C ALA A 73 -5.45 -19.60 8.53
N GLU A 74 -6.05 -19.31 7.39
CA GLU A 74 -5.66 -19.78 6.08
C GLU A 74 -5.56 -18.59 5.11
N ARG A 75 -5.07 -18.79 3.87
CA ARG A 75 -4.87 -17.73 2.89
C ARG A 75 -5.56 -18.04 1.58
N ALA A 76 -6.04 -16.99 0.90
CA ALA A 76 -6.55 -17.06 -0.46
C ALA A 76 -6.07 -15.86 -1.27
N TYR A 77 -5.89 -16.05 -2.57
CA TYR A 77 -5.47 -15.02 -3.52
C TYR A 77 -6.49 -14.93 -4.64
N CYS A 78 -6.57 -13.76 -5.29
CA CYS A 78 -7.44 -13.61 -6.43
C CYS A 78 -6.93 -14.48 -7.60
N PRO A 79 -7.76 -15.41 -8.12
CA PRO A 79 -7.32 -16.26 -9.21
C PRO A 79 -7.22 -15.44 -10.51
N TRP A 80 -6.17 -15.70 -11.29
CA TRP A 80 -6.03 -15.09 -12.61
C TRP A 80 -7.18 -15.49 -13.54
N ILE A 81 -7.38 -14.74 -14.61
CA ILE A 81 -8.52 -14.89 -15.52
C ILE A 81 -8.74 -16.30 -16.08
N ASP A 82 -7.67 -17.09 -16.30
CA ASP A 82 -7.77 -18.48 -16.78
C ASP A 82 -8.33 -19.40 -15.67
N MET A 83 -7.82 -19.26 -14.45
CA MET A 83 -8.31 -20.03 -13.30
C MET A 83 -9.74 -19.58 -12.91
N GLU A 84 -10.06 -18.27 -12.97
CA GLU A 84 -11.45 -17.79 -12.80
C GLU A 84 -12.40 -18.50 -13.77
N ALA A 85 -12.03 -18.56 -15.05
CA ALA A 85 -12.83 -19.23 -16.07
C ALA A 85 -13.03 -20.73 -15.77
N MET A 86 -11.99 -21.42 -15.33
CA MET A 86 -12.04 -22.85 -14.98
C MET A 86 -12.88 -23.11 -13.73
N LEU A 87 -12.75 -22.29 -12.68
CA LEU A 87 -13.57 -22.38 -11.47
C LEU A 87 -15.06 -22.21 -11.80
N ARG A 88 -15.39 -21.23 -12.65
CA ARG A 88 -16.77 -21.00 -13.12
C ARG A 88 -17.31 -22.17 -13.94
N ALA A 89 -16.54 -22.68 -14.89
CA ALA A 89 -16.94 -23.79 -15.75
C ALA A 89 -17.19 -25.09 -14.95
N SER A 90 -16.33 -25.38 -13.97
CA SER A 90 -16.47 -26.57 -13.11
C SER A 90 -17.44 -26.38 -11.94
N ARG A 91 -17.91 -25.16 -11.69
CA ARG A 91 -18.68 -24.77 -10.50
C ARG A 91 -17.93 -25.10 -9.18
N THR A 92 -16.63 -25.08 -9.21
CA THR A 92 -15.78 -25.26 -8.02
C THR A 92 -15.61 -23.92 -7.32
N PRO A 93 -15.92 -23.79 -6.03
CA PRO A 93 -15.75 -22.54 -5.32
C PRO A 93 -14.26 -22.23 -5.14
N LEU A 94 -13.93 -20.92 -5.10
CA LEU A 94 -12.61 -20.47 -4.67
C LEU A 94 -12.37 -20.89 -3.22
N GLY A 95 -11.24 -21.52 -2.97
CA GLY A 95 -10.84 -21.96 -1.65
C GLY A 95 -9.48 -21.43 -1.22
N SER A 96 -9.14 -21.67 0.04
CA SER A 96 -7.84 -21.36 0.62
C SER A 96 -6.71 -22.18 -0.03
N VAL A 97 -5.48 -21.67 0.11
CA VAL A 97 -4.27 -22.37 -0.38
C VAL A 97 -3.98 -23.60 0.49
N GLU A 98 -4.12 -23.48 1.82
CA GLU A 98 -3.70 -24.51 2.77
C GLU A 98 -4.57 -25.77 2.74
N SER A 99 -5.90 -25.64 2.76
CA SER A 99 -6.82 -26.79 2.85
C SER A 99 -7.76 -26.93 1.66
N GLY A 100 -7.83 -25.94 0.77
CA GLY A 100 -8.85 -25.91 -0.27
C GLY A 100 -10.26 -25.58 0.23
N ARG A 101 -10.44 -25.27 1.51
CA ARG A 101 -11.74 -24.89 2.09
C ARG A 101 -12.33 -23.72 1.34
N ALA A 102 -13.59 -23.85 0.89
CA ALA A 102 -14.29 -22.79 0.19
C ALA A 102 -14.42 -21.53 1.09
N LEU A 103 -14.33 -20.33 0.51
CA LEU A 103 -14.36 -19.08 1.30
C LEU A 103 -15.66 -18.95 2.11
N LYS A 104 -16.78 -19.41 1.60
CA LYS A 104 -18.06 -19.42 2.33
C LYS A 104 -18.08 -20.28 3.60
N ASP A 105 -17.14 -21.23 3.74
CA ASP A 105 -17.08 -22.19 4.86
C ASP A 105 -16.14 -21.69 5.98
N PHE A 106 -15.67 -20.44 5.90
CA PHE A 106 -14.96 -19.74 6.97
C PHE A 106 -15.92 -18.94 7.84
N ASP A 107 -15.51 -18.62 9.06
CA ASP A 107 -16.27 -17.74 9.97
C ASP A 107 -16.07 -16.26 9.63
N ALA A 108 -14.88 -15.94 9.09
CA ALA A 108 -14.54 -14.59 8.65
C ALA A 108 -13.58 -14.61 7.44
N LEU A 109 -13.67 -13.57 6.60
CA LEU A 109 -12.75 -13.32 5.50
C LEU A 109 -12.08 -11.96 5.74
N GLY A 110 -10.74 -11.90 5.70
CA GLY A 110 -9.96 -10.69 5.94
C GLY A 110 -9.27 -10.19 4.68
N PHE A 111 -9.83 -9.18 4.01
CA PHE A 111 -9.24 -8.58 2.81
C PHE A 111 -8.17 -7.55 3.13
N THR A 112 -7.07 -7.58 2.36
CA THR A 112 -5.99 -6.60 2.47
C THR A 112 -6.15 -5.52 1.41
N LEU A 113 -6.41 -4.27 1.80
CA LEU A 113 -6.66 -3.13 0.92
C LEU A 113 -5.37 -2.30 0.77
N GLN A 114 -4.54 -2.61 -0.23
CA GLN A 114 -3.28 -1.90 -0.47
C GLN A 114 -3.45 -0.65 -1.33
N HIS A 115 -4.30 -0.73 -2.34
CA HIS A 115 -4.63 0.35 -3.24
C HIS A 115 -6.01 0.11 -3.88
N GLU A 116 -6.58 1.14 -4.44
CA GLU A 116 -7.95 1.17 -4.95
C GLU A 116 -8.17 0.28 -6.18
N MET A 117 -7.12 0.10 -7.01
CA MET A 117 -7.20 -0.67 -8.26
C MET A 117 -7.31 -2.20 -8.07
N SER A 118 -7.55 -2.63 -6.83
CA SER A 118 -7.85 -4.02 -6.48
C SER A 118 -9.31 -4.27 -6.07
N PHE A 119 -10.16 -3.24 -6.10
CA PHE A 119 -11.52 -3.33 -5.56
C PHE A 119 -12.41 -4.32 -6.34
N THR A 120 -12.31 -4.39 -7.66
CA THR A 120 -13.05 -5.38 -8.47
C THR A 120 -12.64 -6.82 -8.16
N ASN A 121 -11.39 -7.05 -7.77
CA ASN A 121 -10.89 -8.37 -7.40
C ASN A 121 -11.51 -8.88 -6.08
N ILE A 122 -11.88 -7.99 -5.15
CA ILE A 122 -12.61 -8.35 -3.93
C ILE A 122 -13.96 -8.97 -4.31
N LEU A 123 -14.69 -8.33 -5.23
CA LEU A 123 -15.96 -8.84 -5.72
C LEU A 123 -15.81 -10.18 -6.43
N THR A 124 -14.72 -10.35 -7.19
CA THR A 124 -14.39 -11.63 -7.84
C THR A 124 -14.16 -12.73 -6.81
N MET A 125 -13.40 -12.46 -5.76
CA MET A 125 -13.12 -13.45 -4.71
C MET A 125 -14.37 -13.81 -3.90
N LEU A 126 -15.22 -12.84 -3.58
CA LEU A 126 -16.50 -13.07 -2.91
C LEU A 126 -17.42 -13.96 -3.76
N ASP A 127 -17.61 -13.60 -5.03
CA ASP A 127 -18.47 -14.31 -5.96
C ASP A 127 -17.99 -15.75 -6.19
N LEU A 128 -16.73 -15.95 -6.53
CA LEU A 128 -16.13 -17.29 -6.70
C LEU A 128 -16.11 -18.10 -5.41
N GLY A 129 -15.99 -17.42 -4.27
CA GLY A 129 -16.02 -18.04 -2.95
C GLY A 129 -17.40 -18.43 -2.47
N GLY A 130 -18.46 -18.10 -3.22
CA GLY A 130 -19.86 -18.37 -2.88
C GLY A 130 -20.39 -17.49 -1.74
N VAL A 131 -19.84 -16.30 -1.56
CA VAL A 131 -20.24 -15.30 -0.55
C VAL A 131 -20.96 -14.16 -1.24
N PRO A 132 -22.17 -13.74 -0.77
CA PRO A 132 -22.87 -12.61 -1.36
C PRO A 132 -21.99 -11.36 -1.37
N GLN A 133 -21.89 -10.69 -2.53
CA GLN A 133 -21.04 -9.51 -2.71
C GLN A 133 -21.52 -8.35 -1.82
N LEU A 134 -22.83 -8.05 -1.84
CA LEU A 134 -23.40 -7.01 -0.98
C LEU A 134 -23.52 -7.51 0.46
N ALA A 135 -23.08 -6.68 1.41
CA ALA A 135 -23.19 -6.97 2.83
C ALA A 135 -24.66 -7.11 3.29
N SER A 136 -25.58 -6.39 2.63
CA SER A 136 -27.03 -6.46 2.89
C SER A 136 -27.64 -7.81 2.56
N ASP A 137 -27.06 -8.57 1.65
CA ASP A 137 -27.59 -9.84 1.17
C ASP A 137 -27.07 -11.04 1.99
N ARG A 138 -26.11 -10.78 2.91
CA ARG A 138 -25.52 -11.79 3.78
C ARG A 138 -26.42 -12.13 4.96
N THR A 139 -26.49 -13.41 5.26
CA THR A 139 -27.24 -14.00 6.37
C THR A 139 -26.34 -14.34 7.57
N ASP A 140 -26.92 -14.86 8.63
CA ASP A 140 -26.19 -15.34 9.83
C ASP A 140 -25.22 -16.50 9.50
N GLY A 141 -25.48 -17.25 8.41
CA GLY A 141 -24.66 -18.38 7.96
C GLY A 141 -23.45 -17.96 7.11
N ASP A 142 -23.41 -16.71 6.64
CA ASP A 142 -22.33 -16.24 5.79
C ASP A 142 -21.15 -15.70 6.63
N PRO A 143 -19.89 -15.78 6.14
CA PRO A 143 -18.74 -15.23 6.85
C PRO A 143 -18.85 -13.73 7.08
N ILE A 144 -18.25 -13.23 8.17
CA ILE A 144 -18.05 -11.80 8.37
C ILE A 144 -16.90 -11.33 7.47
N VAL A 145 -17.16 -10.35 6.62
CA VAL A 145 -16.15 -9.82 5.69
C VAL A 145 -15.45 -8.61 6.31
N LEU A 146 -14.17 -8.78 6.59
CA LEU A 146 -13.28 -7.79 7.16
C LEU A 146 -12.40 -7.18 6.07
N ALA A 147 -12.02 -5.92 6.23
CA ALA A 147 -11.01 -5.31 5.36
C ALA A 147 -10.07 -4.39 6.14
N GLY A 148 -8.77 -4.46 5.87
CA GLY A 148 -7.74 -3.63 6.51
C GLY A 148 -6.67 -3.20 5.52
N GLY A 149 -5.83 -2.25 5.92
CA GLY A 149 -4.78 -1.69 5.08
C GLY A 149 -4.98 -0.19 4.81
N PRO A 150 -4.09 0.46 4.05
CA PRO A 150 -4.13 1.91 3.86
C PRO A 150 -5.43 2.43 3.23
N ALA A 151 -6.01 1.72 2.25
CA ALA A 151 -7.26 2.13 1.63
C ALA A 151 -8.50 1.97 2.54
N ALA A 152 -8.39 1.22 3.63
CA ALA A 152 -9.46 1.13 4.65
C ALA A 152 -9.72 2.47 5.38
N LEU A 153 -8.82 3.45 5.26
CA LEU A 153 -9.02 4.79 5.81
C LEU A 153 -9.87 5.71 4.91
N VAL A 154 -10.18 5.25 3.70
CA VAL A 154 -11.17 5.85 2.79
C VAL A 154 -12.19 4.76 2.42
N PRO A 155 -13.02 4.30 3.38
CA PRO A 155 -13.75 3.04 3.25
C PRO A 155 -14.99 3.11 2.36
N GLU A 156 -15.53 4.30 2.12
CA GLU A 156 -16.87 4.47 1.57
C GLU A 156 -17.10 3.84 0.18
N PRO A 157 -16.14 3.82 -0.76
CA PRO A 157 -16.35 3.11 -2.03
C PRO A 157 -16.63 1.61 -1.89
N LEU A 158 -16.19 1.01 -0.77
CA LEU A 158 -16.40 -0.41 -0.47
C LEU A 158 -17.41 -0.66 0.67
N ALA A 159 -18.07 0.37 1.19
CA ALA A 159 -18.94 0.27 2.37
C ALA A 159 -20.10 -0.72 2.18
N ASP A 160 -20.61 -0.89 0.96
CA ASP A 160 -21.69 -1.82 0.66
C ASP A 160 -21.22 -3.30 0.55
N PHE A 161 -19.90 -3.55 0.50
CA PHE A 161 -19.33 -4.89 0.30
C PHE A 161 -18.62 -5.44 1.54
N ILE A 162 -18.20 -4.58 2.45
CA ILE A 162 -17.40 -4.94 3.64
C ILE A 162 -18.25 -4.76 4.91
N ASP A 163 -18.22 -5.74 5.79
CA ASP A 163 -18.95 -5.68 7.07
C ASP A 163 -18.21 -4.86 8.11
N ILE A 164 -16.88 -5.00 8.19
CA ILE A 164 -16.05 -4.32 9.20
C ILE A 164 -14.74 -3.88 8.56
N PHE A 165 -14.43 -2.61 8.62
CA PHE A 165 -13.10 -2.09 8.30
C PHE A 165 -12.22 -2.04 9.55
N CYS A 166 -11.01 -2.59 9.44
CA CYS A 166 -9.96 -2.56 10.45
C CYS A 166 -9.08 -1.32 10.22
N LEU A 167 -9.16 -0.36 11.13
CA LEU A 167 -8.52 0.96 11.00
C LEU A 167 -7.21 0.98 11.80
N GLY A 168 -6.08 0.94 11.12
CA GLY A 168 -4.76 1.06 11.73
C GLY A 168 -3.86 -0.16 11.57
N ASP A 169 -3.05 -0.43 12.58
CA ASP A 169 -2.11 -1.55 12.55
C ASP A 169 -2.85 -2.86 12.85
N GLY A 170 -2.79 -3.81 11.92
CA GLY A 170 -3.51 -5.08 12.05
C GLY A 170 -3.09 -5.88 13.28
N GLU A 171 -1.84 -5.73 13.73
CA GLU A 171 -1.32 -6.35 14.94
C GLU A 171 -2.04 -5.87 16.22
N ALA A 172 -2.61 -4.65 16.20
CA ALA A 172 -3.36 -4.10 17.33
C ALA A 172 -4.87 -4.30 17.18
N VAL A 173 -5.41 -4.29 15.96
CA VAL A 173 -6.85 -4.36 15.71
C VAL A 173 -7.35 -5.81 15.64
N ASN A 174 -6.58 -6.71 15.00
CA ASN A 174 -7.05 -8.07 14.74
C ASN A 174 -7.27 -8.91 16.01
N PRO A 175 -6.35 -8.96 17.01
CA PRO A 175 -6.55 -9.84 18.15
C PRO A 175 -7.86 -9.57 18.93
N PRO A 176 -8.20 -8.34 19.36
CA PRO A 176 -9.44 -8.10 20.07
C PRO A 176 -10.68 -8.30 19.18
N LEU A 177 -10.60 -7.99 17.88
CA LEU A 177 -11.72 -8.21 16.96
C LEU A 177 -11.98 -9.70 16.74
N LEU A 178 -10.95 -10.50 16.50
CA LEU A 178 -11.09 -11.94 16.29
C LEU A 178 -11.58 -12.66 17.56
N GLU A 179 -11.11 -12.23 18.72
CA GLU A 179 -11.62 -12.73 19.99
C GLU A 179 -13.12 -12.41 20.18
N LEU A 180 -13.55 -11.19 19.86
CA LEU A 180 -14.96 -10.83 19.85
C LEU A 180 -15.77 -11.71 18.91
N LEU A 181 -15.27 -11.91 17.67
CA LEU A 181 -15.95 -12.74 16.67
C LEU A 181 -16.03 -14.20 17.12
N ARG A 182 -15.01 -14.72 17.83
CA ARG A 182 -15.01 -16.06 18.45
C ARG A 182 -16.07 -16.17 19.53
N GLN A 183 -16.12 -15.21 20.46
CA GLN A 183 -17.08 -15.18 21.58
C GLN A 183 -18.53 -14.99 21.12
N THR A 184 -18.74 -14.33 20.00
CA THR A 184 -20.07 -14.05 19.45
C THR A 184 -20.49 -15.02 18.34
N LYS A 185 -19.70 -16.07 18.06
CA LYS A 185 -20.05 -17.08 17.05
C LYS A 185 -21.39 -17.72 17.38
N GLY A 186 -22.24 -17.85 16.36
CA GLY A 186 -23.61 -18.36 16.51
C GLY A 186 -24.65 -17.33 16.96
N LYS A 187 -24.26 -16.10 17.36
CA LYS A 187 -25.21 -15.01 17.55
C LYS A 187 -25.66 -14.41 16.20
N PRO A 188 -26.83 -13.78 16.16
CA PRO A 188 -27.29 -13.07 14.95
C PRO A 188 -26.22 -12.11 14.41
N ARG A 189 -26.05 -12.06 13.09
CA ARG A 189 -25.07 -11.20 12.41
C ARG A 189 -25.13 -9.75 12.88
N ARG A 190 -26.36 -9.20 13.01
CA ARG A 190 -26.58 -7.84 13.46
C ARG A 190 -25.98 -7.55 14.85
N GLU A 191 -26.11 -8.49 15.78
CA GLU A 191 -25.55 -8.36 17.13
C GLU A 191 -24.03 -8.39 17.10
N ARG A 192 -23.44 -9.28 16.29
CA ARG A 192 -22.00 -9.37 16.10
C ARG A 192 -21.41 -8.10 15.53
N LEU A 193 -22.05 -7.51 14.50
CA LEU A 193 -21.63 -6.26 13.89
C LEU A 193 -21.76 -5.07 14.84
N ARG A 194 -22.84 -5.00 15.62
CA ARG A 194 -22.99 -3.94 16.65
C ARG A 194 -21.93 -4.04 17.73
N ALA A 195 -21.63 -5.24 18.22
CA ALA A 195 -20.55 -5.44 19.18
C ALA A 195 -19.18 -5.05 18.59
N ALA A 196 -18.92 -5.36 17.33
CA ALA A 196 -17.71 -4.94 16.64
C ALA A 196 -17.61 -3.40 16.50
N ALA A 197 -18.73 -2.70 16.33
CA ALA A 197 -18.76 -1.24 16.25
C ALA A 197 -18.36 -0.55 17.57
N GLU A 198 -18.38 -1.23 18.70
CA GLU A 198 -17.90 -0.71 19.99
C GLU A 198 -16.38 -0.75 20.11
N LEU A 199 -15.71 -1.66 19.37
CA LEU A 199 -14.26 -1.82 19.47
C LEU A 199 -13.51 -0.63 18.89
N PRO A 200 -12.41 -0.19 19.54
CA PRO A 200 -11.49 0.76 18.95
C PRO A 200 -10.86 0.20 17.66
N GLY A 201 -10.68 1.06 16.67
CA GLY A 201 -10.04 0.66 15.41
C GLY A 201 -10.93 -0.11 14.45
N THR A 202 -12.24 -0.11 14.65
CA THR A 202 -13.21 -0.69 13.71
C THR A 202 -14.14 0.38 13.15
N TYR A 203 -14.55 0.18 11.90
CA TYR A 203 -15.65 0.91 11.28
C TYR A 203 -16.62 -0.09 10.67
N VAL A 204 -17.88 0.00 11.03
CA VAL A 204 -18.97 -0.89 10.61
C VAL A 204 -19.98 -0.08 9.80
N PRO A 205 -19.99 -0.16 8.45
CA PRO A 205 -20.84 0.69 7.61
C PRO A 205 -22.34 0.53 7.87
N SER A 206 -22.80 -0.67 8.23
CA SER A 206 -24.23 -0.97 8.43
C SER A 206 -24.87 -0.27 9.62
N VAL A 207 -24.08 0.32 10.54
CA VAL A 207 -24.57 1.09 11.69
C VAL A 207 -24.29 2.60 11.54
N VAL A 208 -23.90 3.03 10.35
CA VAL A 208 -23.61 4.44 10.04
C VAL A 208 -24.45 4.89 8.86
N SER A 209 -25.29 5.90 9.11
CA SER A 209 -26.08 6.56 8.06
C SER A 209 -25.23 7.60 7.33
N CYS A 210 -25.47 7.73 6.03
CA CYS A 210 -24.76 8.63 5.14
C CYS A 210 -25.77 9.49 4.36
N GLU A 211 -25.68 10.80 4.52
CA GLU A 211 -26.52 11.80 3.84
C GLU A 211 -25.66 12.71 2.96
N TYR A 212 -26.24 13.21 1.89
CA TYR A 212 -25.54 14.02 0.89
C TYR A 212 -26.28 15.35 0.68
N ASP A 213 -25.53 16.45 0.72
CA ASP A 213 -26.01 17.79 0.37
C ASP A 213 -24.95 18.58 -0.41
N GLU A 214 -25.17 19.90 -0.57
CA GLU A 214 -24.23 20.80 -1.23
C GLU A 214 -22.91 20.99 -0.45
N ALA A 215 -22.93 20.79 0.87
CA ALA A 215 -21.75 20.91 1.74
C ALA A 215 -20.89 19.63 1.74
N GLY A 216 -21.39 18.53 1.18
CA GLY A 216 -20.63 17.28 1.03
C GLY A 216 -21.35 16.04 1.57
N VAL A 217 -20.63 15.22 2.32
CA VAL A 217 -21.11 13.94 2.86
C VAL A 217 -21.16 13.99 4.37
N HIS A 218 -22.33 13.74 4.96
CA HIS A 218 -22.56 13.79 6.39
C HIS A 218 -22.85 12.39 6.93
N PHE A 219 -22.18 12.06 8.04
CA PHE A 219 -22.30 10.76 8.68
C PHE A 219 -22.93 10.90 10.06
N SER A 220 -23.85 9.98 10.37
CA SER A 220 -24.45 9.86 11.70
C SER A 220 -24.49 8.41 12.16
N SER A 221 -24.34 8.18 13.46
CA SER A 221 -24.36 6.86 14.07
C SER A 221 -24.72 6.99 15.55
N GLU A 222 -25.24 5.92 16.15
CA GLU A 222 -25.34 5.78 17.60
C GLU A 222 -23.95 5.56 18.25
N PHE A 223 -22.95 5.16 17.48
CA PHE A 223 -21.55 5.01 17.91
C PHE A 223 -20.75 6.28 17.66
N ALA A 224 -19.70 6.48 18.47
CA ALA A 224 -18.87 7.69 18.37
C ALA A 224 -18.21 7.83 17.00
N LEU A 225 -18.33 9.02 16.40
CA LEU A 225 -17.62 9.43 15.20
C LEU A 225 -16.76 10.68 15.51
N PRO A 226 -15.61 10.87 14.85
CA PRO A 226 -14.99 9.98 13.88
C PRO A 226 -14.39 8.70 14.50
N ARG A 227 -14.38 7.61 13.74
CA ARG A 227 -13.74 6.34 14.14
C ARG A 227 -12.22 6.48 14.03
N ARG A 228 -11.55 6.27 15.16
CA ARG A 228 -10.10 6.46 15.21
C ARG A 228 -9.35 5.16 14.95
N ARG A 229 -8.29 5.27 14.13
CA ARG A 229 -7.36 4.15 13.92
C ARG A 229 -6.56 3.84 15.18
N VAL A 230 -6.21 2.58 15.35
CA VAL A 230 -5.35 2.07 16.44
C VAL A 230 -3.96 1.77 15.91
N ILE A 231 -2.93 2.00 16.71
CA ILE A 231 -1.54 1.78 16.36
C ILE A 231 -0.82 0.92 17.40
N CYS A 232 0.14 0.12 16.96
CA CYS A 232 1.14 -0.48 17.82
C CYS A 232 2.21 0.56 18.16
N THR A 233 2.48 0.77 19.43
CA THR A 233 3.54 1.66 19.90
C THR A 233 4.86 0.93 20.10
N ASP A 234 4.80 -0.32 20.53
CA ASP A 234 5.98 -1.20 20.69
C ASP A 234 6.20 -1.97 19.38
N MET A 235 7.14 -1.49 18.57
CA MET A 235 7.47 -2.10 17.29
C MET A 235 8.30 -3.38 17.47
N ASP A 236 9.06 -3.49 18.54
CA ASP A 236 9.89 -4.67 18.81
C ASP A 236 9.03 -5.89 19.14
N ALA A 237 7.95 -5.71 19.90
CA ALA A 237 6.99 -6.77 20.22
C ALA A 237 6.28 -7.36 18.99
N ILE A 238 6.25 -6.62 17.87
CA ILE A 238 5.61 -7.07 16.61
C ILE A 238 6.62 -7.41 15.51
N ALA A 239 7.89 -7.65 15.84
CA ALA A 239 8.90 -8.08 14.86
C ALA A 239 8.55 -9.44 14.23
N PRO A 240 8.94 -9.69 12.97
CA PRO A 240 8.70 -11.00 12.34
C PRO A 240 9.52 -12.09 13.04
N GLU A 241 8.87 -13.19 13.37
CA GLU A 241 9.52 -14.36 13.97
C GLU A 241 9.78 -15.47 12.96
N SER A 242 8.99 -15.50 11.89
CA SER A 242 9.09 -16.45 10.80
C SER A 242 8.62 -15.83 9.49
N MET A 243 9.07 -16.39 8.38
CA MET A 243 8.59 -16.07 7.04
C MET A 243 8.29 -17.35 6.27
N ILE A 244 7.27 -17.31 5.43
CA ILE A 244 6.93 -18.40 4.54
C ILE A 244 7.72 -18.24 3.25
N VAL A 245 8.43 -19.30 2.85
CA VAL A 245 9.16 -19.35 1.58
C VAL A 245 8.25 -19.93 0.51
N PRO A 246 7.89 -19.15 -0.52
CA PRO A 246 7.03 -19.60 -1.61
C PRO A 246 7.64 -20.75 -2.42
N ALA A 247 6.81 -21.61 -2.96
CA ALA A 247 7.25 -22.68 -3.86
C ALA A 247 7.58 -22.19 -5.27
N SER A 248 7.15 -20.97 -5.63
CA SER A 248 7.41 -20.33 -6.92
C SER A 248 8.04 -18.95 -6.70
N GLY A 249 8.74 -18.44 -7.72
CA GLY A 249 9.31 -17.08 -7.66
C GLY A 249 8.23 -16.03 -7.39
N ILE A 250 8.51 -15.12 -6.49
CA ILE A 250 7.67 -13.97 -6.14
C ILE A 250 8.37 -12.66 -6.51
N ILE A 251 7.66 -11.52 -6.38
CA ILE A 251 8.24 -10.21 -6.75
C ILE A 251 9.40 -9.83 -5.82
N HIS A 252 9.29 -10.14 -4.52
CA HIS A 252 10.29 -9.84 -3.51
C HIS A 252 10.74 -11.10 -2.78
N ASP A 253 11.52 -11.93 -3.46
CA ASP A 253 12.05 -13.20 -2.95
C ASP A 253 13.26 -12.96 -2.03
N ARG A 254 12.99 -12.50 -0.80
CA ARG A 254 14.01 -12.08 0.18
C ARG A 254 13.45 -11.91 1.58
N VAL A 255 14.32 -11.97 2.58
CA VAL A 255 13.98 -11.54 3.94
C VAL A 255 13.68 -10.05 3.96
N ALA A 256 12.58 -9.65 4.58
CA ALA A 256 12.24 -8.25 4.76
C ALA A 256 12.00 -7.94 6.25
N VAL A 257 12.72 -6.95 6.79
CA VAL A 257 12.55 -6.48 8.17
C VAL A 257 12.28 -4.98 8.16
N GLU A 258 11.17 -4.59 8.78
CA GLU A 258 10.79 -3.18 8.91
C GLU A 258 11.65 -2.51 9.98
N LEU A 259 12.35 -1.41 9.62
CA LEU A 259 13.15 -0.60 10.54
C LEU A 259 12.27 0.25 11.45
N PHE A 260 11.31 0.90 10.85
CA PHE A 260 10.35 1.77 11.53
C PHE A 260 9.10 1.96 10.66
N ARG A 261 8.01 2.32 11.31
CA ARG A 261 6.72 2.65 10.68
C ARG A 261 6.40 4.12 10.86
N GLY A 262 5.88 4.76 9.80
CA GLY A 262 5.57 6.19 9.77
C GLY A 262 6.65 7.04 9.10
N CYS A 263 6.32 8.33 8.89
CA CYS A 263 7.23 9.31 8.29
C CYS A 263 6.91 10.72 8.81
N SER A 264 7.92 11.50 9.17
CA SER A 264 7.79 12.86 9.68
C SER A 264 8.00 13.95 8.61
N ARG A 265 8.49 13.57 7.41
CA ARG A 265 8.95 14.49 6.36
C ARG A 265 7.88 15.45 5.81
N GLY A 266 6.62 15.04 5.78
CA GLY A 266 5.51 15.93 5.46
C GLY A 266 5.31 16.22 3.97
N CYS A 267 5.76 15.35 3.07
CA CYS A 267 5.42 15.46 1.65
C CYS A 267 3.91 15.55 1.47
N ARG A 268 3.40 16.61 0.84
CA ARG A 268 1.98 16.98 0.82
C ARG A 268 1.10 16.09 -0.02
N PHE A 269 1.69 15.37 -0.97
CA PHE A 269 1.00 14.38 -1.80
C PHE A 269 0.91 12.99 -1.15
N CYS A 270 1.78 12.70 -0.18
CA CYS A 270 2.03 11.35 0.30
C CYS A 270 1.03 10.92 1.39
N GLN A 271 0.08 10.06 1.02
CA GLN A 271 -0.88 9.50 1.98
C GLN A 271 -0.17 8.68 3.07
N ALA A 272 0.77 7.82 2.71
CA ALA A 272 1.53 7.01 3.66
C ALA A 272 2.27 7.88 4.70
N GLY A 273 2.87 9.00 4.28
CA GLY A 273 3.52 9.97 5.16
C GLY A 273 2.57 10.65 6.16
N MET A 274 1.27 10.61 5.92
CA MET A 274 0.24 11.18 6.81
C MET A 274 -0.40 10.09 7.67
N ILE A 275 -0.88 9.01 7.05
CA ILE A 275 -1.68 7.99 7.75
C ILE A 275 -0.85 7.05 8.63
N TYR A 276 0.46 6.93 8.44
CA TYR A 276 1.31 6.08 9.29
C TYR A 276 2.01 6.83 10.43
N ARG A 277 1.77 8.14 10.61
CA ARG A 277 2.25 8.90 11.78
C ARG A 277 1.70 8.32 13.07
N PRO A 278 2.45 8.43 14.21
CA PRO A 278 3.81 8.93 14.36
C PRO A 278 4.85 7.92 13.87
N VAL A 279 6.12 8.33 13.77
CA VAL A 279 7.24 7.41 13.52
C VAL A 279 7.45 6.56 14.77
N ARG A 280 7.62 5.26 14.58
CA ARG A 280 7.83 4.25 15.63
C ARG A 280 8.92 3.31 15.15
N GLU A 281 10.02 3.26 15.88
CA GLU A 281 11.26 2.59 15.48
C GLU A 281 11.43 1.25 16.20
N ARG A 282 12.13 0.31 15.57
CA ARG A 282 12.67 -0.90 16.19
C ARG A 282 14.08 -0.62 16.69
N THR A 283 14.54 -1.38 17.66
CA THR A 283 15.94 -1.38 18.07
C THR A 283 16.84 -2.01 17.00
N ALA A 284 18.04 -1.48 16.82
CA ALA A 284 18.97 -1.98 15.79
C ALA A 284 19.41 -3.41 16.09
N GLU A 285 19.58 -3.73 17.34
CA GLU A 285 19.97 -5.04 17.86
C GLU A 285 18.90 -6.10 17.49
N LEU A 286 17.62 -5.78 17.67
CA LEU A 286 16.54 -6.69 17.30
C LEU A 286 16.44 -6.86 15.77
N VAL A 287 16.60 -5.78 15.00
CA VAL A 287 16.60 -5.85 13.53
C VAL A 287 17.69 -6.80 13.05
N GLU A 288 18.91 -6.67 13.56
CA GLU A 288 20.03 -7.56 13.21
C GLU A 288 19.73 -9.02 13.57
N ASP A 289 19.30 -9.27 14.81
CA ASP A 289 18.96 -10.61 15.28
C ASP A 289 17.88 -11.28 14.41
N ARG A 290 16.84 -10.53 14.04
CA ARG A 290 15.76 -11.02 13.19
C ARG A 290 16.23 -11.32 11.76
N ILE A 291 17.06 -10.45 11.18
CA ILE A 291 17.64 -10.69 9.85
C ILE A 291 18.42 -12.01 9.85
N ARG A 292 19.34 -12.18 10.80
CA ARG A 292 20.16 -13.40 10.91
C ARG A 292 19.33 -14.65 11.16
N ALA A 293 18.30 -14.56 12.01
CA ALA A 293 17.39 -15.68 12.28
C ALA A 293 16.57 -16.06 11.05
N LEU A 294 15.99 -15.08 10.36
CA LEU A 294 15.16 -15.31 9.18
C LEU A 294 15.96 -15.82 7.98
N ILE A 295 17.20 -15.33 7.76
CA ILE A 295 18.10 -15.87 6.73
C ILE A 295 18.37 -17.36 7.00
N ARG A 296 18.72 -17.73 8.23
CA ARG A 296 18.93 -19.15 8.59
C ARG A 296 17.66 -20.01 8.40
N GLN A 297 16.49 -19.45 8.67
CA GLN A 297 15.21 -20.15 8.53
C GLN A 297 14.82 -20.35 7.08
N THR A 298 15.02 -19.33 6.23
CA THR A 298 14.51 -19.30 4.87
C THR A 298 15.51 -19.76 3.83
N GLY A 299 16.81 -19.63 4.11
CA GLY A 299 17.88 -19.87 3.14
C GLY A 299 17.98 -18.79 2.06
N TRP A 300 17.30 -17.65 2.18
CA TRP A 300 17.42 -16.56 1.22
C TRP A 300 18.79 -15.86 1.31
N GLU A 301 19.30 -15.49 0.16
CA GLU A 301 20.60 -14.80 -0.01
C GLU A 301 20.45 -13.27 -0.10
N GLU A 302 19.27 -12.74 0.16
CA GLU A 302 19.00 -11.30 0.15
C GLU A 302 18.12 -10.91 1.34
N CYS A 303 18.45 -9.79 1.99
CA CYS A 303 17.59 -9.14 2.97
C CYS A 303 17.32 -7.68 2.59
N SER A 304 16.17 -7.17 3.02
CA SER A 304 15.72 -5.80 2.77
C SER A 304 15.34 -5.12 4.08
N LEU A 305 15.91 -3.93 4.30
CA LEU A 305 15.59 -3.05 5.41
C LEU A 305 14.46 -2.11 4.98
N VAL A 306 13.23 -2.41 5.39
CA VAL A 306 12.03 -1.75 4.88
C VAL A 306 11.61 -0.58 5.77
N SER A 307 11.32 0.57 5.17
CA SER A 307 10.64 1.70 5.79
C SER A 307 10.18 2.70 4.72
N LEU A 308 9.52 3.79 5.12
CA LEU A 308 9.17 4.89 4.21
C LEU A 308 10.35 5.82 3.89
N ALA A 309 11.44 5.76 4.68
CA ALA A 309 12.62 6.60 4.49
C ALA A 309 13.82 5.99 5.24
N SER A 310 14.39 4.91 4.73
CA SER A 310 15.37 4.08 5.46
C SER A 310 16.62 4.84 5.90
N CYS A 311 17.05 5.88 5.16
CA CYS A 311 18.16 6.76 5.57
C CYS A 311 17.84 7.62 6.81
N ASP A 312 16.57 7.72 7.19
CA ASP A 312 16.14 8.49 8.36
C ASP A 312 16.21 7.69 9.67
N TYR A 313 16.58 6.41 9.59
CA TYR A 313 16.76 5.58 10.78
C TYR A 313 18.03 6.03 11.52
N PRO A 314 17.95 6.44 12.81
CA PRO A 314 19.06 7.08 13.50
C PRO A 314 20.32 6.22 13.59
N LYS A 315 20.16 4.89 13.73
CA LYS A 315 21.27 3.93 13.85
C LYS A 315 21.59 3.21 12.53
N ILE A 316 21.23 3.80 11.36
CA ILE A 316 21.42 3.11 10.07
C ILE A 316 22.89 2.77 9.80
N GLY A 317 23.84 3.65 10.13
CA GLY A 317 25.27 3.41 9.92
C GLY A 317 25.81 2.27 10.79
N GLU A 318 25.42 2.22 12.06
CA GLU A 318 25.78 1.15 12.99
C GLU A 318 25.22 -0.19 12.51
N LEU A 319 23.94 -0.22 12.14
CA LEU A 319 23.26 -1.42 11.64
C LEU A 319 23.89 -1.94 10.33
N LEU A 320 24.20 -1.07 9.37
CA LEU A 320 24.88 -1.50 8.15
C LEU A 320 26.29 -2.03 8.42
N SER A 321 27.00 -1.44 9.37
CA SER A 321 28.32 -1.92 9.79
C SER A 321 28.24 -3.32 10.43
N SER A 322 27.27 -3.57 11.31
CA SER A 322 27.08 -4.89 11.92
C SER A 322 26.62 -5.96 10.91
N LEU A 323 25.82 -5.57 9.93
CA LEU A 323 25.38 -6.45 8.85
C LEU A 323 26.45 -6.69 7.76
N SER A 324 27.60 -5.99 7.81
CA SER A 324 28.65 -6.16 6.79
C SER A 324 29.22 -7.58 6.73
N THR A 325 29.23 -8.29 7.86
CA THR A 325 29.66 -9.70 7.93
C THR A 325 28.80 -10.65 7.11
N LEU A 326 27.54 -10.31 6.85
CA LEU A 326 26.65 -11.10 5.99
C LEU A 326 27.15 -11.16 4.53
N HIS A 327 27.93 -10.15 4.11
CA HIS A 327 28.53 -10.16 2.77
C HIS A 327 29.52 -11.33 2.60
N ASP A 328 30.29 -11.61 3.63
CA ASP A 328 31.26 -12.74 3.62
C ASP A 328 30.53 -14.08 3.55
N GLU A 329 29.28 -14.12 4.02
CA GLU A 329 28.36 -15.26 3.91
C GLU A 329 27.60 -15.30 2.56
N GLY A 330 27.86 -14.34 1.65
CA GLY A 330 27.19 -14.25 0.35
C GLY A 330 25.81 -13.58 0.38
N ILE A 331 25.38 -13.06 1.54
CA ILE A 331 24.07 -12.42 1.72
C ILE A 331 24.12 -10.96 1.27
N LYS A 332 23.11 -10.54 0.51
CA LYS A 332 22.96 -9.16 0.02
C LYS A 332 21.99 -8.38 0.90
N VAL A 333 22.41 -7.18 1.32
CA VAL A 333 21.55 -6.24 2.06
C VAL A 333 21.02 -5.18 1.11
N SER A 334 19.73 -4.85 1.15
CA SER A 334 19.10 -3.82 0.31
C SER A 334 18.32 -2.79 1.12
N LEU A 335 18.37 -1.52 0.67
CA LEU A 335 17.63 -0.39 1.21
C LEU A 335 16.72 0.18 0.10
N PRO A 336 15.45 -0.23 0.04
CA PRO A 336 14.58 0.13 -1.08
C PRO A 336 14.14 1.60 -1.08
N SER A 337 14.09 2.26 0.07
CA SER A 337 13.53 3.61 0.24
C SER A 337 14.61 4.63 0.60
N LEU A 338 15.52 4.88 -0.33
CA LEU A 338 16.59 5.87 -0.16
C LEU A 338 16.07 7.28 -0.49
N ARG A 339 16.28 8.21 0.43
CA ARG A 339 16.05 9.63 0.16
C ARG A 339 17.31 10.28 -0.38
N VAL A 340 17.12 11.21 -1.30
CA VAL A 340 18.21 11.93 -1.98
C VAL A 340 19.04 12.75 -0.99
N ASP A 341 18.38 13.51 -0.12
CA ASP A 341 18.98 14.44 0.85
C ASP A 341 19.83 13.76 1.93
N ASN A 342 19.59 12.51 2.23
CA ASN A 342 20.33 11.74 3.24
C ASN A 342 21.24 10.65 2.63
N PHE A 343 21.40 10.64 1.31
CA PHE A 343 22.32 9.74 0.63
C PHE A 343 23.74 10.31 0.68
N SER A 344 24.43 10.06 1.81
CA SER A 344 25.80 10.56 2.02
C SER A 344 26.84 9.61 1.41
N VAL A 345 28.05 10.17 1.18
CA VAL A 345 29.23 9.40 0.78
C VAL A 345 29.55 8.28 1.80
N GLY A 346 29.34 8.54 3.11
CA GLY A 346 29.52 7.54 4.16
C GLY A 346 28.49 6.41 4.08
N LEU A 347 27.24 6.72 3.75
CA LEU A 347 26.23 5.71 3.49
C LEU A 347 26.57 4.92 2.22
N ALA A 348 27.01 5.59 1.14
CA ALA A 348 27.43 4.93 -0.10
C ALA A 348 28.61 3.98 0.12
N ALA A 349 29.56 4.31 0.97
CA ALA A 349 30.68 3.43 1.33
C ALA A 349 30.21 2.19 2.13
N GLY A 350 29.27 2.36 3.08
CA GLY A 350 28.63 1.24 3.78
C GLY A 350 27.79 0.34 2.87
N LEU A 351 27.39 0.84 1.70
CA LEU A 351 26.62 0.14 0.67
C LEU A 351 27.48 -0.71 -0.30
N GLU A 352 28.81 -0.78 -0.14
CA GLU A 352 29.64 -1.73 -0.89
C GLU A 352 29.19 -3.18 -0.71
N VAL A 353 28.55 -3.46 0.42
CA VAL A 353 27.88 -4.71 0.78
C VAL A 353 26.58 -4.95 0.01
N MET A 354 26.07 -3.94 -0.68
CA MET A 354 24.76 -4.01 -1.34
C MET A 354 24.84 -4.53 -2.76
N LYS A 355 23.77 -5.21 -3.16
CA LYS A 355 23.56 -5.60 -4.55
C LYS A 355 23.66 -4.34 -5.43
N LYS A 356 24.67 -4.25 -6.30
CA LYS A 356 24.82 -3.18 -7.30
C LYS A 356 23.75 -3.30 -8.40
N GLY A 357 22.49 -3.34 -7.99
CA GLY A 357 21.31 -3.17 -8.84
C GLY A 357 21.17 -1.72 -9.27
N GLY A 358 20.02 -1.35 -9.82
CA GLY A 358 19.72 0.06 -10.08
C GLY A 358 19.45 0.81 -8.79
N LEU A 359 20.08 1.96 -8.59
CA LEU A 359 19.73 2.90 -7.53
C LEU A 359 18.46 3.65 -7.90
N THR A 360 17.53 3.78 -6.96
CA THR A 360 16.30 4.56 -7.17
C THR A 360 16.33 5.82 -6.31
N LEU A 361 16.18 6.97 -6.93
CA LEU A 361 16.05 8.28 -6.29
C LEU A 361 14.73 8.92 -6.71
N ALA A 362 14.06 9.59 -5.79
CA ALA A 362 12.75 10.18 -6.02
C ALA A 362 12.76 11.69 -5.72
N PRO A 363 13.20 12.55 -6.66
CA PRO A 363 13.09 14.00 -6.53
C PRO A 363 11.64 14.47 -6.55
N GLU A 364 10.74 13.72 -7.21
CA GLU A 364 9.29 13.90 -7.39
C GLU A 364 8.91 15.07 -8.29
N ALA A 365 9.67 16.18 -8.32
CA ALA A 365 9.42 17.33 -9.18
C ALA A 365 10.72 17.90 -9.78
N GLY A 366 10.61 18.54 -10.95
CA GLY A 366 11.75 19.04 -11.72
C GLY A 366 12.37 20.31 -11.13
N SER A 367 11.57 21.30 -10.76
CA SER A 367 12.02 22.57 -10.24
C SER A 367 12.07 22.60 -8.71
N GLN A 368 12.92 23.47 -8.13
CA GLN A 368 12.93 23.72 -6.68
C GLN A 368 11.58 24.26 -6.22
N HIS A 369 10.97 25.16 -7.01
CA HIS A 369 9.64 25.69 -6.73
C HIS A 369 8.62 24.57 -6.50
N MET A 370 8.53 23.61 -7.43
CA MET A 370 7.58 22.48 -7.28
C MET A 370 7.96 21.54 -6.15
N ARG A 371 9.25 21.33 -5.86
CA ARG A 371 9.68 20.56 -4.67
C ARG A 371 9.25 21.25 -3.37
N ASP A 372 9.25 22.59 -3.33
CA ASP A 372 8.77 23.37 -2.18
C ASP A 372 7.24 23.32 -2.07
N VAL A 373 6.50 23.40 -3.19
CA VAL A 373 5.04 23.22 -3.24
C VAL A 373 4.64 21.86 -2.63
N ILE A 374 5.31 20.78 -3.01
CA ILE A 374 5.03 19.44 -2.51
C ILE A 374 5.71 19.12 -1.16
N ASN A 375 6.48 20.05 -0.60
CA ASN A 375 7.28 19.89 0.62
C ASN A 375 8.22 18.67 0.57
N LYS A 376 8.94 18.48 -0.53
CA LYS A 376 9.84 17.33 -0.68
C LYS A 376 11.13 17.47 0.12
N GLY A 377 11.61 18.70 0.33
CA GLY A 377 12.82 19.00 1.11
C GLY A 377 14.10 18.43 0.49
N VAL A 378 14.19 18.42 -0.84
CA VAL A 378 15.36 17.99 -1.63
C VAL A 378 15.79 19.12 -2.54
N THR A 379 17.09 19.45 -2.54
CA THR A 379 17.69 20.45 -3.42
C THR A 379 18.38 19.82 -4.63
N ASP A 380 18.72 20.64 -5.61
CA ASP A 380 19.54 20.21 -6.76
C ASP A 380 20.93 19.75 -6.31
N ALA A 381 21.50 20.43 -5.30
CA ALA A 381 22.80 20.06 -4.74
C ALA A 381 22.77 18.68 -4.06
N ASP A 382 21.69 18.35 -3.35
CA ASP A 382 21.51 17.03 -2.75
C ASP A 382 21.45 15.95 -3.82
N LEU A 383 20.72 16.21 -4.91
CA LEU A 383 20.61 15.26 -6.03
C LEU A 383 21.96 15.05 -6.73
N ASP A 384 22.68 16.13 -6.99
CA ASP A 384 24.00 16.07 -7.64
C ASP A 384 25.00 15.31 -6.75
N ALA A 385 25.03 15.58 -5.45
CA ALA A 385 25.88 14.88 -4.50
C ALA A 385 25.54 13.37 -4.42
N ALA A 386 24.24 13.02 -4.41
CA ALA A 386 23.80 11.63 -4.40
C ALA A 386 24.20 10.89 -5.68
N LEU A 387 24.07 11.54 -6.85
CA LEU A 387 24.46 10.98 -8.14
C LEU A 387 25.98 10.80 -8.24
N GLU A 388 26.77 11.79 -7.83
CA GLU A 388 28.25 11.69 -7.78
C GLU A 388 28.69 10.53 -6.89
N ALA A 389 28.13 10.44 -5.67
CA ALA A 389 28.44 9.35 -4.74
C ALA A 389 28.05 7.97 -5.34
N ALA A 390 26.88 7.86 -5.95
CA ALA A 390 26.42 6.62 -6.55
C ALA A 390 27.36 6.15 -7.67
N PHE A 391 27.64 7.00 -8.65
CA PHE A 391 28.48 6.62 -9.78
C PHE A 391 29.95 6.40 -9.39
N ALA A 392 30.50 7.17 -8.44
CA ALA A 392 31.84 6.97 -7.88
C ALA A 392 31.99 5.58 -7.23
N HIS A 393 30.94 5.07 -6.58
CA HIS A 393 30.91 3.74 -5.95
C HIS A 393 30.44 2.62 -6.91
N GLY A 394 30.39 2.90 -8.24
CA GLY A 394 30.25 1.87 -9.28
C GLY A 394 28.82 1.52 -9.68
N TRP A 395 27.79 2.28 -9.25
CA TRP A 395 26.47 2.14 -9.87
C TRP A 395 26.54 2.53 -11.35
N GLN A 396 25.85 1.78 -12.19
CA GLN A 396 25.77 2.06 -13.64
C GLN A 396 24.39 2.50 -14.08
N LYS A 397 23.36 2.22 -13.24
CA LYS A 397 21.96 2.53 -13.53
C LYS A 397 21.36 3.29 -12.37
N VAL A 398 20.78 4.45 -12.67
CA VAL A 398 20.00 5.23 -11.71
C VAL A 398 18.58 5.40 -12.25
N LYS A 399 17.59 5.17 -11.41
CA LYS A 399 16.19 5.42 -11.72
C LYS A 399 15.73 6.67 -10.97
N LEU A 400 15.15 7.61 -11.71
CA LEU A 400 14.59 8.84 -11.18
C LEU A 400 13.07 8.79 -11.28
N TYR A 401 12.39 8.98 -10.15
CA TYR A 401 10.93 9.08 -10.10
C TYR A 401 10.48 10.54 -10.01
N PHE A 402 9.49 10.86 -10.85
CA PHE A 402 8.82 12.16 -10.87
C PHE A 402 7.32 11.98 -10.96
N MET A 403 6.60 13.05 -10.61
CA MET A 403 5.18 13.22 -10.86
C MET A 403 4.96 14.35 -11.86
N MET A 404 3.85 14.28 -12.61
CA MET A 404 3.32 15.37 -13.44
C MET A 404 1.85 15.61 -13.11
N GLY A 405 1.36 16.82 -13.36
CA GLY A 405 0.01 17.22 -13.00
C GLY A 405 -0.13 17.65 -11.54
N LEU A 406 0.96 18.06 -10.93
CA LEU A 406 0.98 18.65 -9.59
C LEU A 406 0.26 20.00 -9.56
N PRO A 407 -0.32 20.43 -8.41
CA PRO A 407 -1.01 21.70 -8.31
C PRO A 407 -0.08 22.88 -8.59
N GLY A 408 -0.46 23.75 -9.52
CA GLY A 408 0.33 24.92 -9.93
C GLY A 408 1.50 24.63 -10.86
N GLU A 409 1.68 23.40 -11.35
CA GLU A 409 2.78 22.99 -12.22
C GLU A 409 2.71 23.66 -13.59
N THR A 410 3.81 24.28 -14.01
CA THR A 410 3.99 24.96 -15.31
C THR A 410 4.83 24.12 -16.27
N ASP A 411 4.93 24.54 -17.54
CA ASP A 411 5.79 23.89 -18.53
C ASP A 411 7.28 24.08 -18.20
N GLU A 412 7.68 25.16 -17.51
CA GLU A 412 9.02 25.38 -16.99
C GLU A 412 9.39 24.33 -15.91
N ASP A 413 8.44 23.97 -15.05
CA ASP A 413 8.65 22.92 -14.05
C ASP A 413 8.87 21.54 -14.70
N LEU A 414 8.16 21.28 -15.81
CA LEU A 414 8.35 20.06 -16.62
C LEU A 414 9.71 20.06 -17.33
N CYS A 415 10.18 21.22 -17.84
CA CYS A 415 11.53 21.36 -18.38
C CYS A 415 12.57 20.99 -17.31
N GLY A 416 12.35 21.39 -16.07
CA GLY A 416 13.21 21.03 -14.94
C GLY A 416 13.38 19.52 -14.76
N ILE A 417 12.36 18.68 -15.04
CA ILE A 417 12.50 17.22 -15.03
C ILE A 417 13.49 16.74 -16.08
N VAL A 418 13.40 17.31 -17.28
CA VAL A 418 14.31 16.98 -18.40
C VAL A 418 15.73 17.42 -18.07
N GLU A 419 15.91 18.61 -17.55
CA GLU A 419 17.22 19.19 -17.16
C GLU A 419 17.88 18.35 -16.06
N LEU A 420 17.14 17.94 -15.03
CA LEU A 420 17.65 17.04 -14.00
C LEU A 420 18.09 15.68 -14.58
N ALA A 421 17.33 15.11 -15.52
CA ALA A 421 17.68 13.86 -16.18
C ALA A 421 18.94 13.98 -17.04
N GLU A 422 19.08 15.07 -17.82
CA GLU A 422 20.27 15.33 -18.65
C GLU A 422 21.51 15.60 -17.77
N ARG A 423 21.36 16.34 -16.66
CA ARG A 423 22.40 16.57 -15.67
C ARG A 423 22.85 15.26 -15.02
N ALA A 424 21.91 14.39 -14.62
CA ALA A 424 22.21 13.07 -14.08
C ALA A 424 22.99 12.21 -15.09
N ALA A 425 22.62 12.24 -16.37
CA ALA A 425 23.33 11.55 -17.43
C ALA A 425 24.76 12.11 -17.65
N SER A 426 24.92 13.43 -17.54
CA SER A 426 26.23 14.09 -17.63
C SER A 426 27.14 13.69 -16.46
N ILE A 427 26.63 13.72 -15.23
CA ILE A 427 27.35 13.26 -14.03
C ILE A 427 27.79 11.80 -14.23
N GLY A 428 26.87 10.91 -14.57
CA GLY A 428 27.18 9.49 -14.74
C GLY A 428 28.27 9.22 -15.79
N ARG A 429 28.27 9.96 -16.90
CA ARG A 429 29.27 9.81 -17.97
C ARG A 429 30.69 10.21 -17.55
N ARG A 430 30.86 11.03 -16.53
CA ARG A 430 32.18 11.36 -15.97
C ARG A 430 32.83 10.15 -15.31
N HIS A 431 32.00 9.26 -14.74
CA HIS A 431 32.45 8.08 -14.01
C HIS A 431 32.46 6.80 -14.87
N THR A 432 31.45 6.63 -15.77
CA THR A 432 31.36 5.41 -16.59
C THR A 432 30.66 5.67 -17.93
N LYS A 433 31.21 5.08 -18.99
CA LYS A 433 30.58 5.09 -20.33
C LYS A 433 29.26 4.29 -20.38
N ARG A 434 28.99 3.46 -19.35
CA ARG A 434 27.79 2.61 -19.23
C ARG A 434 26.68 3.26 -18.40
N ALA A 435 26.83 4.54 -18.02
CA ALA A 435 25.80 5.24 -17.25
C ALA A 435 24.45 5.24 -17.97
N GLN A 436 23.42 4.81 -17.26
CA GLN A 436 22.03 4.78 -17.72
C GLN A 436 21.13 5.47 -16.70
N ILE A 437 20.28 6.36 -17.17
CA ILE A 437 19.28 7.05 -16.37
C ILE A 437 17.88 6.60 -16.82
N ASN A 438 17.15 5.98 -15.94
CA ASN A 438 15.77 5.59 -16.19
C ASN A 438 14.84 6.60 -15.52
N VAL A 439 14.16 7.42 -16.31
CA VAL A 439 13.17 8.39 -15.82
C VAL A 439 11.78 7.77 -15.90
N SER A 440 11.07 7.76 -14.78
CA SER A 440 9.68 7.31 -14.71
C SER A 440 8.83 8.45 -14.14
N VAL A 441 7.82 8.88 -14.92
CA VAL A 441 6.92 9.97 -14.53
C VAL A 441 5.51 9.41 -14.36
N ALA A 442 4.93 9.57 -13.18
CA ALA A 442 3.55 9.18 -12.88
C ALA A 442 2.62 10.39 -12.92
N GLY A 443 1.36 10.19 -13.30
CA GLY A 443 0.31 11.20 -13.09
C GLY A 443 0.03 11.35 -11.59
N PHE A 444 -0.05 12.59 -11.10
CA PHE A 444 -0.43 12.85 -9.72
C PHE A 444 -1.90 12.46 -9.47
N VAL A 445 -2.14 11.73 -8.39
CA VAL A 445 -3.49 11.34 -7.92
C VAL A 445 -3.69 11.90 -6.52
N PRO A 446 -4.66 12.82 -6.32
CA PRO A 446 -4.97 13.33 -5.00
C PRO A 446 -5.62 12.26 -4.12
N LYS A 447 -5.16 12.13 -2.89
CA LYS A 447 -5.62 11.12 -1.92
C LYS A 447 -6.28 11.76 -0.70
N GLY A 448 -7.25 11.07 -0.11
CA GLY A 448 -7.82 11.42 1.18
C GLY A 448 -6.77 11.44 2.30
N HIS A 449 -7.00 12.18 3.35
CA HIS A 449 -6.09 12.38 4.49
C HIS A 449 -4.72 12.97 4.12
N THR A 450 -4.62 13.71 2.99
CA THR A 450 -3.43 14.45 2.59
C THR A 450 -3.69 15.94 2.48
N PRO A 451 -2.66 16.81 2.54
CA PRO A 451 -2.83 18.23 2.21
C PRO A 451 -3.42 18.46 0.82
N PHE A 452 -3.21 17.56 -0.12
CA PHE A 452 -3.74 17.68 -1.48
C PHE A 452 -5.12 17.03 -1.70
N GLN A 453 -5.84 16.67 -0.63
CA GLN A 453 -7.20 16.16 -0.74
C GLN A 453 -8.21 17.16 -1.34
N TRP A 454 -7.89 18.46 -1.33
CA TRP A 454 -8.71 19.52 -1.95
C TRP A 454 -8.43 19.74 -3.42
N VAL A 455 -7.29 19.26 -3.93
CA VAL A 455 -6.80 19.53 -5.29
C VAL A 455 -7.53 18.68 -6.32
N ALA A 456 -7.81 19.26 -7.49
CA ALA A 456 -8.27 18.52 -8.66
C ALA A 456 -7.14 17.66 -9.25
N GLN A 457 -7.48 16.47 -9.75
CA GLN A 457 -6.60 15.70 -10.62
C GLN A 457 -6.57 16.33 -12.02
N SER A 458 -5.39 16.39 -12.65
CA SER A 458 -5.27 16.82 -14.04
C SER A 458 -6.03 15.89 -14.99
N THR A 459 -6.56 16.47 -16.08
CA THR A 459 -7.26 15.66 -17.10
C THR A 459 -6.28 14.71 -17.81
N ARG A 460 -6.83 13.65 -18.41
CA ARG A 460 -6.05 12.67 -19.18
C ARG A 460 -5.34 13.31 -20.36
N GLU A 461 -6.01 14.22 -21.05
CA GLU A 461 -5.48 14.98 -22.18
C GLU A 461 -4.29 15.85 -21.76
N GLU A 462 -4.42 16.51 -20.62
CA GLU A 462 -3.35 17.35 -20.07
C GLU A 462 -2.13 16.50 -19.64
N LEU A 463 -2.34 15.37 -18.97
CA LEU A 463 -1.26 14.45 -18.62
C LEU A 463 -0.56 13.89 -19.87
N ALA A 464 -1.31 13.53 -20.89
CA ALA A 464 -0.75 13.07 -22.17
C ALA A 464 0.06 14.17 -22.87
N ARG A 465 -0.44 15.42 -22.89
CA ARG A 465 0.27 16.60 -23.40
C ARG A 465 1.61 16.80 -22.67
N LYS A 466 1.59 16.81 -21.33
CA LYS A 466 2.76 16.98 -20.48
C LYS A 466 3.80 15.88 -20.71
N GLY A 467 3.38 14.62 -20.74
CA GLY A 467 4.27 13.48 -21.01
C GLY A 467 4.94 13.56 -22.39
N ALA A 468 4.14 13.87 -23.43
CA ALA A 468 4.64 14.05 -24.79
C ALA A 468 5.57 15.29 -24.91
N PHE A 469 5.27 16.38 -24.20
CA PHE A 469 6.09 17.58 -24.14
C PHE A 469 7.49 17.25 -23.60
N MET A 470 7.61 16.61 -22.44
CA MET A 470 8.89 16.22 -21.86
C MET A 470 9.66 15.26 -22.76
N LYS A 471 8.99 14.22 -23.29
CA LYS A 471 9.61 13.19 -24.12
C LYS A 471 10.31 13.77 -25.36
N ARG A 472 9.74 14.83 -25.97
CA ARG A 472 10.33 15.49 -27.15
C ARG A 472 11.61 16.26 -26.82
N GLN A 473 11.85 16.64 -25.58
CA GLN A 473 12.99 17.44 -25.16
C GLN A 473 14.20 16.59 -24.76
N ILE A 474 14.04 15.29 -24.48
CA ILE A 474 15.13 14.38 -24.12
C ILE A 474 16.09 14.23 -25.30
N ARG A 475 17.36 14.53 -25.09
CA ARG A 475 18.41 14.47 -26.12
C ARG A 475 19.39 13.32 -25.92
N SER A 476 19.71 12.99 -24.67
CA SER A 476 20.71 11.99 -24.33
C SER A 476 20.21 10.56 -24.59
N ARG A 477 21.00 9.77 -25.32
CA ARG A 477 20.76 8.33 -25.51
C ARG A 477 20.96 7.50 -24.23
N ALA A 478 21.57 8.08 -23.19
CA ALA A 478 21.72 7.41 -21.89
C ALA A 478 20.44 7.49 -21.05
N ILE A 479 19.41 8.24 -21.49
CA ILE A 479 18.15 8.42 -20.78
C ILE A 479 17.08 7.53 -21.43
N SER A 480 16.49 6.65 -20.61
CA SER A 480 15.24 5.96 -20.93
C SER A 480 14.10 6.67 -20.22
N PHE A 481 13.21 7.32 -20.99
CA PHE A 481 12.10 8.08 -20.45
C PHE A 481 10.78 7.36 -20.67
N LYS A 482 10.04 7.14 -19.58
CA LYS A 482 8.71 6.56 -19.58
C LYS A 482 7.76 7.40 -18.73
N TYR A 483 6.54 7.55 -19.17
CA TYR A 483 5.44 8.07 -18.35
C TYR A 483 4.27 7.09 -18.37
N HIS A 484 3.52 7.09 -17.29
CA HIS A 484 2.40 6.15 -17.11
C HIS A 484 1.20 6.62 -17.92
N GLU A 485 0.42 5.67 -18.40
CA GLU A 485 -0.87 5.96 -19.03
C GLU A 485 -1.84 6.55 -18.01
N SER A 486 -2.55 7.60 -18.43
CA SER A 486 -3.42 8.40 -17.55
C SER A 486 -4.76 7.74 -17.22
N ALA A 487 -5.14 6.68 -17.95
CA ALA A 487 -6.43 6.02 -17.78
C ALA A 487 -6.60 5.34 -16.42
N GLN A 488 -5.60 4.54 -16.01
CA GLN A 488 -5.60 3.91 -14.68
C GLN A 488 -5.54 4.95 -13.56
N SER A 489 -4.69 5.99 -13.70
CA SER A 489 -4.61 7.07 -12.73
C SER A 489 -5.92 7.84 -12.57
N PHE A 490 -6.70 7.99 -13.66
CA PHE A 490 -8.01 8.62 -13.60
C PHE A 490 -9.00 7.79 -12.77
N ILE A 491 -9.10 6.49 -13.04
CA ILE A 491 -9.96 5.59 -12.25
C ILE A 491 -9.50 5.53 -10.79
N GLU A 492 -8.19 5.45 -10.54
CA GLU A 492 -7.64 5.53 -9.19
C GLU A 492 -8.08 6.80 -8.47
N GLY A 493 -8.06 7.96 -9.15
CA GLY A 493 -8.53 9.23 -8.59
C GLY A 493 -10.02 9.25 -8.24
N VAL A 494 -10.86 8.58 -9.03
CA VAL A 494 -12.28 8.41 -8.71
C VAL A 494 -12.48 7.54 -7.46
N LEU A 495 -11.82 6.39 -7.42
CA LEU A 495 -11.95 5.43 -6.32
C LEU A 495 -11.38 5.99 -5.01
N ALA A 496 -10.20 6.62 -5.06
CA ALA A 496 -9.52 7.20 -3.88
C ALA A 496 -10.23 8.42 -3.27
N ARG A 497 -11.16 9.03 -4.00
CA ARG A 497 -11.93 10.21 -3.59
C ARG A 497 -13.44 9.94 -3.53
N GLY A 498 -13.82 8.68 -3.77
CA GLY A 498 -15.20 8.23 -3.86
C GLY A 498 -15.92 8.23 -2.52
N ASP A 499 -17.22 8.36 -2.59
CA ASP A 499 -18.16 8.07 -1.52
C ASP A 499 -18.88 6.73 -1.78
N ARG A 500 -19.86 6.38 -0.96
CA ARG A 500 -20.60 5.10 -1.04
C ARG A 500 -21.29 4.90 -2.40
N ARG A 501 -21.68 5.99 -3.08
CA ARG A 501 -22.30 5.91 -4.41
C ARG A 501 -21.38 5.30 -5.46
N VAL A 502 -20.05 5.47 -5.32
CA VAL A 502 -19.05 4.87 -6.23
C VAL A 502 -19.07 3.34 -6.15
N GLY A 503 -19.51 2.75 -5.03
CA GLY A 503 -19.67 1.31 -4.89
C GLY A 503 -20.56 0.68 -5.97
N ARG A 504 -21.60 1.40 -6.41
CA ARG A 504 -22.47 0.93 -7.51
C ARG A 504 -21.69 0.81 -8.82
N ALA A 505 -20.81 1.77 -9.11
CA ALA A 505 -19.99 1.75 -10.33
C ALA A 505 -18.92 0.64 -10.24
N ILE A 506 -18.36 0.36 -9.06
CA ILE A 506 -17.42 -0.77 -8.86
C ILE A 506 -18.13 -2.10 -9.16
N LEU A 507 -19.35 -2.30 -8.65
CA LEU A 507 -20.13 -3.51 -8.89
C LEU A 507 -20.48 -3.67 -10.37
N GLU A 508 -20.87 -2.57 -11.01
CA GLU A 508 -21.24 -2.58 -12.44
C GLU A 508 -20.00 -2.81 -13.32
N ALA A 509 -18.86 -2.18 -13.04
CA ALA A 509 -17.60 -2.44 -13.74
C ALA A 509 -17.21 -3.92 -13.64
N TRP A 510 -17.32 -4.51 -12.44
CA TRP A 510 -17.12 -5.93 -12.25
C TRP A 510 -18.08 -6.79 -13.09
N ARG A 511 -19.38 -6.44 -13.15
CA ARG A 511 -20.39 -7.14 -13.99
C ARG A 511 -20.07 -7.04 -15.47
N LEU A 512 -19.52 -5.92 -15.92
CA LEU A 512 -19.05 -5.70 -17.29
C LEU A 512 -17.73 -6.44 -17.59
N GLY A 513 -17.12 -7.08 -16.60
CA GLY A 513 -15.94 -7.92 -16.77
C GLY A 513 -14.62 -7.28 -16.37
N GLU A 514 -14.63 -6.15 -15.63
CA GLU A 514 -13.39 -5.61 -15.07
C GLU A 514 -12.79 -6.53 -14.02
N ARG A 515 -11.49 -6.77 -14.16
CA ARG A 515 -10.66 -7.61 -13.32
C ARG A 515 -9.24 -7.05 -13.32
N PHE A 516 -8.55 -7.13 -12.18
CA PHE A 516 -7.14 -6.76 -12.08
C PHE A 516 -6.85 -5.38 -12.67
N ASP A 517 -7.58 -4.34 -12.20
CA ASP A 517 -7.50 -2.98 -12.74
C ASP A 517 -6.09 -2.36 -12.70
N SER A 518 -5.19 -2.88 -11.86
CA SER A 518 -3.77 -2.49 -11.82
C SER A 518 -2.92 -3.09 -12.94
N TRP A 519 -3.44 -4.09 -13.67
CA TRP A 519 -2.74 -4.78 -14.75
C TRP A 519 -3.19 -4.26 -16.11
N SER A 520 -2.26 -3.71 -16.90
CA SER A 520 -2.58 -3.07 -18.18
C SER A 520 -3.23 -4.01 -19.21
N GLU A 521 -2.97 -5.32 -19.11
CA GLU A 521 -3.51 -6.34 -20.02
C GLU A 521 -4.98 -6.69 -19.75
N THR A 522 -5.51 -6.36 -18.59
CA THR A 522 -6.90 -6.65 -18.18
C THR A 522 -7.75 -5.40 -18.03
N PHE A 523 -7.13 -4.28 -17.69
CA PHE A 523 -7.79 -3.00 -17.49
C PHE A 523 -8.48 -2.48 -18.77
N SER A 524 -9.71 -2.01 -18.65
CA SER A 524 -10.45 -1.35 -19.71
C SER A 524 -11.15 -0.07 -19.24
N LEU A 525 -10.65 1.06 -19.70
CA LEU A 525 -11.30 2.34 -19.44
C LEU A 525 -12.74 2.38 -19.95
N ASP A 526 -13.01 1.77 -21.12
CA ASP A 526 -14.33 1.79 -21.73
C ASP A 526 -15.38 1.09 -20.86
N ARG A 527 -15.03 -0.04 -20.22
CA ARG A 527 -15.92 -0.73 -19.28
C ARG A 527 -16.17 0.14 -18.02
N TRP A 528 -15.15 0.80 -17.49
CA TRP A 528 -15.34 1.75 -16.39
C TRP A 528 -16.24 2.91 -16.77
N MET A 529 -16.03 3.52 -17.94
CA MET A 529 -16.89 4.63 -18.41
C MET A 529 -18.33 4.17 -18.63
N GLN A 530 -18.52 2.95 -19.13
CA GLN A 530 -19.87 2.36 -19.26
C GLN A 530 -20.49 2.11 -17.88
N ALA A 531 -19.72 1.63 -16.89
CA ALA A 531 -20.20 1.42 -15.53
C ALA A 531 -20.65 2.73 -14.87
N PHE A 532 -19.89 3.80 -15.05
CA PHE A 532 -20.28 5.14 -14.56
C PHE A 532 -21.57 5.63 -15.21
N ALA A 533 -21.69 5.47 -16.53
CA ALA A 533 -22.90 5.85 -17.26
C ALA A 533 -24.14 5.05 -16.80
N ASN A 534 -23.99 3.73 -16.65
CA ASN A 534 -25.08 2.85 -16.19
C ASN A 534 -25.57 3.18 -14.77
N THR A 535 -24.68 3.69 -13.92
CA THR A 535 -24.96 3.94 -12.49
C THR A 535 -25.24 5.41 -12.16
N GLY A 536 -25.09 6.31 -13.16
CA GLY A 536 -25.26 7.76 -12.98
C GLY A 536 -24.18 8.39 -12.07
N VAL A 537 -23.00 7.74 -11.95
CA VAL A 537 -21.85 8.28 -11.22
C VAL A 537 -21.02 9.14 -12.16
N ASP A 538 -20.80 10.40 -11.83
CA ASP A 538 -19.94 11.29 -12.62
C ASP A 538 -18.47 11.15 -12.18
N PRO A 539 -17.59 10.46 -12.93
CA PRO A 539 -16.20 10.27 -12.54
C PRO A 539 -15.40 11.59 -12.54
N VAL A 540 -15.77 12.56 -13.39
CA VAL A 540 -15.11 13.87 -13.45
C VAL A 540 -15.38 14.65 -12.18
N TRP A 541 -16.59 14.60 -11.64
CA TRP A 541 -16.95 15.23 -10.39
C TRP A 541 -16.11 14.72 -9.21
N TYR A 542 -15.80 13.42 -9.16
CA TYR A 542 -14.98 12.83 -8.09
C TYR A 542 -13.49 13.18 -8.25
N ALA A 543 -12.92 13.01 -9.45
CA ALA A 543 -11.48 13.10 -9.66
C ALA A 543 -10.99 14.52 -9.99
N GLN A 544 -11.71 15.29 -10.81
CA GLN A 544 -11.18 16.45 -11.52
C GLN A 544 -11.71 17.81 -11.04
N ARG A 545 -12.48 17.85 -9.96
CA ARG A 545 -12.86 19.13 -9.35
C ARG A 545 -11.98 19.48 -8.15
N THR A 546 -11.69 20.77 -7.99
CA THR A 546 -11.19 21.33 -6.74
C THR A 546 -12.32 21.32 -5.72
N ARG A 547 -12.04 20.87 -4.50
CA ARG A 547 -13.00 20.82 -3.40
C ARG A 547 -12.90 22.08 -2.56
N ALA A 548 -14.02 22.54 -2.01
CA ALA A 548 -14.04 23.67 -1.10
C ALA A 548 -13.35 23.34 0.23
N GLU A 549 -12.70 24.33 0.87
CA GLU A 549 -11.98 24.10 2.12
C GLU A 549 -12.88 23.64 3.27
N ASN A 550 -14.14 24.06 3.25
CA ASN A 550 -15.17 23.71 4.23
C ASN A 550 -16.01 22.49 3.84
N GLU A 551 -15.72 21.83 2.72
CA GLU A 551 -16.45 20.65 2.27
C GLU A 551 -16.29 19.48 3.26
N ALA A 552 -17.40 18.79 3.53
CA ALA A 552 -17.40 17.54 4.27
C ALA A 552 -17.02 16.37 3.33
N PHE A 553 -15.94 15.70 3.65
CA PHE A 553 -15.38 14.64 2.79
C PHE A 553 -15.91 13.24 3.13
N PRO A 554 -15.92 12.32 2.15
CA PRO A 554 -16.33 10.93 2.37
C PRO A 554 -15.50 10.15 3.40
N TRP A 555 -14.40 10.69 3.88
CA TRP A 555 -13.53 10.09 4.89
C TRP A 555 -13.46 10.88 6.21
N ASP A 556 -14.22 11.96 6.38
CA ASP A 556 -14.16 12.80 7.60
C ASP A 556 -14.66 12.07 8.86
N HIS A 557 -15.41 10.99 8.70
CA HIS A 557 -15.85 10.11 9.79
C HIS A 557 -14.77 9.12 10.25
N ILE A 558 -13.58 9.15 9.62
CA ILE A 558 -12.42 8.34 9.98
C ILE A 558 -11.29 9.27 10.49
N ASP A 559 -10.82 9.07 11.72
CA ASP A 559 -9.65 9.75 12.28
C ASP A 559 -8.38 8.95 11.95
N ALA A 560 -7.71 9.32 10.88
CA ALA A 560 -6.41 8.76 10.51
C ALA A 560 -5.24 9.22 11.42
N GLY A 561 -5.53 10.05 12.43
CA GLY A 561 -4.56 10.54 13.40
C GLY A 561 -4.01 11.93 13.09
N VAL A 562 -4.02 12.35 11.84
CA VAL A 562 -3.62 13.69 11.40
C VAL A 562 -4.86 14.58 11.30
N SER A 563 -4.82 15.76 11.92
CA SER A 563 -5.98 16.64 11.96
C SER A 563 -6.27 17.32 10.62
N LYS A 564 -7.55 17.48 10.26
CA LYS A 564 -7.98 18.23 9.06
C LYS A 564 -7.44 19.67 9.06
N ALA A 565 -7.34 20.31 10.23
CA ALA A 565 -6.77 21.64 10.38
C ALA A 565 -5.27 21.71 10.01
N PHE A 566 -4.49 20.67 10.37
CA PHE A 566 -3.10 20.56 9.92
C PHE A 566 -3.01 20.37 8.40
N LEU A 567 -3.81 19.48 7.83
CA LEU A 567 -3.83 19.24 6.40
C LEU A 567 -4.18 20.51 5.61
N LEU A 568 -5.18 21.27 6.08
CA LEU A 568 -5.59 22.53 5.47
C LEU A 568 -4.48 23.62 5.57
N ARG A 569 -3.80 23.71 6.70
CA ARG A 569 -2.67 24.62 6.86
C ARG A 569 -1.54 24.28 5.87
N GLU A 570 -1.22 23.00 5.70
CA GLU A 570 -0.21 22.55 4.74
C GLU A 570 -0.66 22.75 3.28
N TYR A 571 -1.95 22.59 2.98
CA TYR A 571 -2.50 22.94 1.67
C TYR A 571 -2.32 24.43 1.35
N ARG A 572 -2.66 25.34 2.28
CA ARG A 572 -2.48 26.78 2.11
C ARG A 572 -1.01 27.17 1.96
N ARG A 573 -0.10 26.53 2.71
CA ARG A 573 1.34 26.73 2.54
C ARG A 573 1.84 26.28 1.18
N SER A 574 1.29 25.22 0.62
CA SER A 574 1.66 24.76 -0.71
C SER A 574 1.36 25.78 -1.80
N GLN A 575 0.25 26.50 -1.68
CA GLN A 575 -0.13 27.57 -2.62
C GLN A 575 0.86 28.75 -2.63
N LEU A 576 1.64 28.89 -1.56
CA LEU A 576 2.68 29.92 -1.40
C LEU A 576 4.10 29.34 -1.57
N ALA A 577 4.25 28.09 -1.98
CA ALA A 577 5.51 27.33 -2.03
C ALA A 577 6.32 27.39 -0.71
N GLN A 578 5.64 27.56 0.43
CA GLN A 578 6.27 27.60 1.75
C GLN A 578 6.53 26.19 2.26
N THR A 579 7.78 25.90 2.64
CA THR A 579 8.17 24.61 3.19
C THR A 579 7.81 24.48 4.67
N THR A 580 7.67 23.22 5.13
CA THR A 580 7.49 22.87 6.53
C THR A 580 8.63 21.91 6.91
N PRO A 581 9.47 22.26 7.90
CA PRO A 581 10.61 21.43 8.28
C PRO A 581 10.19 20.09 8.92
N ASP A 582 11.10 19.13 8.92
CA ASP A 582 10.92 17.87 9.63
C ASP A 582 10.90 18.12 11.14
N CYS A 583 9.87 17.62 11.82
CA CYS A 583 9.71 17.82 13.26
C CYS A 583 10.70 17.02 14.14
N ARG A 584 11.49 16.10 13.57
CA ARG A 584 12.54 15.38 14.30
C ARG A 584 13.74 16.27 14.65
N GLY A 585 14.06 17.21 13.79
CA GLY A 585 15.18 18.15 13.98
C GLY A 585 14.77 19.55 14.44
N GLY A 586 13.50 19.78 14.79
CA GLY A 586 12.97 21.11 15.06
C GLY A 586 11.74 21.13 15.97
N SER A 587 10.94 22.18 15.84
CA SER A 587 9.68 22.32 16.58
C SER A 587 8.59 21.40 16.04
N CYS A 588 7.69 20.97 16.92
CA CYS A 588 6.54 20.14 16.57
C CYS A 588 5.63 20.86 15.55
N ASN A 589 5.25 20.15 14.47
CA ASN A 589 4.38 20.68 13.42
C ASN A 589 2.88 20.68 13.77
N ALA A 590 2.50 20.31 14.99
CA ALA A 590 1.12 20.24 15.47
C ALA A 590 0.20 19.49 14.48
N CYS A 591 0.60 18.27 14.12
CA CYS A 591 -0.12 17.47 13.13
C CYS A 591 -1.38 16.76 13.70
N GLY A 592 -1.56 16.76 15.02
CA GLY A 592 -2.63 16.04 15.73
C GLY A 592 -2.13 14.91 16.63
N TRP A 593 -0.88 14.52 16.51
CA TRP A 593 -0.24 13.49 17.35
C TRP A 593 0.47 14.05 18.59
N GLU A 594 0.70 15.34 18.68
CA GLU A 594 1.38 15.98 19.81
C GLU A 594 0.70 15.69 21.18
N LYS A 595 -0.61 15.56 21.19
CA LYS A 595 -1.41 15.21 22.39
C LYS A 595 -1.71 13.71 22.54
N LYS A 596 -1.18 12.88 21.63
CA LYS A 596 -1.54 11.47 21.51
C LYS A 596 -0.33 10.52 21.67
N GLY A 597 0.80 11.04 22.20
CA GLY A 597 2.00 10.23 22.51
C GLY A 597 3.05 10.18 21.40
N CYS A 598 3.19 11.23 20.58
CA CYS A 598 4.33 11.37 19.69
C CYS A 598 5.61 11.62 20.48
N ALA A 599 6.65 10.80 20.26
CA ALA A 599 7.92 10.88 21.00
C ALA A 599 8.67 12.21 20.78
N TRP A 600 8.42 12.89 19.67
CA TRP A 600 9.10 14.15 19.29
C TRP A 600 8.25 15.40 19.50
N SER A 601 7.14 15.30 20.23
CA SER A 601 6.25 16.46 20.43
C SER A 601 6.82 17.54 21.35
N GLY A 602 7.93 17.28 22.06
CA GLY A 602 8.46 18.19 23.09
C GLY A 602 7.55 18.35 24.32
N VAL A 603 6.41 17.67 24.33
CA VAL A 603 5.55 17.58 25.51
C VAL A 603 6.11 16.45 26.37
N SER A 604 6.77 16.82 27.47
CA SER A 604 7.18 15.84 28.49
C SER A 604 5.99 14.95 28.87
N ARG A 605 6.24 13.65 28.91
CA ARG A 605 5.29 12.63 29.35
C ARG A 605 4.83 12.86 30.77
#